data_8b950548b894247e1041470f521d49fd
#
_entry.id   8b950548b894247e1041470f521d49fd
#
_cell.length_a   1.000
_cell.length_b   1.000
_cell.length_c   1.000
_cell.angle_alpha   90.00
_cell.angle_beta   90.00
_cell.angle_gamma   90.00
#
_symmetry.space_group_name_H-M   'P 1'
#
loop_
_entity.id
_entity.type
_entity.pdbx_description
1 polymer ?
#
loop_
_entity_poly.entity_id
_entity_poly.type
_entity_poly.pdbx_seq_one_letter_code
_entity_poly.pdbx_strand_id
1 'polypeptide(L)'
;TTNPGGAGHAWVKKMFIDPAPAGQPFWATDIGSNKTITFPKGHSKEGQPLFKRRFIPASLFDNPYLAEEGDYEAMLLSLPEHQRKQLLEGNWDISEGAAFPEFDRTTHVIEQFEVPNNWVRFRACDYGYGSYTGVLWFTIAPDEQLIVYREMYVSKVTASDLADMILEVEAKDGGMRYGVLDSSLWHNRGDTGPSLAEQMN
;
A
#
# COMPACT_ATOMS: atom_id res chain seq x y z
N THR A 1 24.13 -4.03 0.29
CA THR A 1 23.25 -4.75 1.21
C THR A 1 22.50 -3.76 2.11
N THR A 2 21.28 -4.07 2.48
CA THR A 2 20.45 -3.26 3.36
C THR A 2 19.47 -4.17 4.12
N ASN A 3 19.11 -3.75 5.32
CA ASN A 3 18.15 -4.45 6.18
C ASN A 3 16.86 -3.64 6.29
N PRO A 4 15.71 -4.29 6.59
CA PRO A 4 14.49 -3.62 6.97
C PRO A 4 14.70 -2.76 8.24
N GLY A 5 13.90 -1.71 8.39
CA GLY A 5 14.01 -0.77 9.51
C GLY A 5 14.94 0.40 9.23
N GLY A 6 14.91 1.39 10.13
CA GLY A 6 15.71 2.61 10.02
C GLY A 6 15.22 3.63 9.00
N ALA A 7 15.94 4.76 8.92
CA ALA A 7 15.52 5.95 8.14
C ALA A 7 15.35 5.71 6.63
N GLY A 8 16.01 4.70 6.07
CA GLY A 8 15.95 4.38 4.63
C GLY A 8 14.89 3.34 4.26
N HIS A 9 14.18 2.76 5.21
CA HIS A 9 13.28 1.63 5.01
C HIS A 9 12.25 1.86 3.90
N ALA A 10 11.44 2.90 4.02
CA ALA A 10 10.38 3.20 3.07
C ALA A 10 10.91 3.48 1.65
N TRP A 11 12.05 4.17 1.56
CA TRP A 11 12.70 4.46 0.29
C TRP A 11 13.22 3.18 -0.40
N VAL A 12 13.91 2.32 0.35
CA VAL A 12 14.44 1.05 -0.19
C VAL A 12 13.30 0.13 -0.59
N LYS A 13 12.28 0.01 0.27
CA LYS A 13 11.09 -0.80 -0.01
C LYS A 13 10.43 -0.38 -1.32
N LYS A 14 10.08 0.89 -1.46
CA LYS A 14 9.46 1.44 -2.67
C LYS A 14 10.32 1.28 -3.92
N MET A 15 11.65 1.37 -3.79
CA MET A 15 12.57 1.34 -4.93
C MET A 15 12.94 -0.07 -5.38
N PHE A 16 12.98 -1.05 -4.48
CA PHE A 16 13.59 -2.36 -4.77
C PHE A 16 12.68 -3.55 -4.44
N ILE A 17 11.75 -3.41 -3.48
CA ILE A 17 10.92 -4.51 -2.98
C ILE A 17 9.54 -4.52 -3.66
N ASP A 18 8.81 -3.41 -3.54
CA ASP A 18 7.42 -3.32 -4.02
C ASP A 18 7.25 -3.47 -5.54
N PRO A 19 8.22 -3.07 -6.41
CA PRO A 19 7.99 -3.10 -7.85
C PRO A 19 7.91 -4.48 -8.48
N ALA A 20 8.48 -5.52 -7.87
CA ALA A 20 8.45 -6.88 -8.41
C ALA A 20 8.71 -7.94 -7.33
N PRO A 21 8.23 -9.17 -7.53
CA PRO A 21 8.55 -10.29 -6.65
C PRO A 21 10.06 -10.50 -6.49
N ALA A 22 10.46 -11.05 -5.34
CA ALA A 22 11.85 -11.35 -5.04
C ALA A 22 12.51 -12.18 -6.16
N GLY A 23 13.74 -11.83 -6.51
CA GLY A 23 14.50 -12.50 -7.57
C GLY A 23 14.15 -12.09 -9.01
N GLN A 24 13.04 -11.41 -9.24
CA GLN A 24 12.67 -10.95 -10.60
C GLN A 24 13.28 -9.61 -10.94
N PRO A 25 13.91 -9.47 -12.13
CA PRO A 25 14.42 -8.17 -12.58
C PRO A 25 13.30 -7.30 -13.14
N PHE A 26 13.31 -6.01 -12.80
CA PHE A 26 12.38 -5.02 -13.30
C PHE A 26 13.10 -3.74 -13.76
N TRP A 27 12.48 -2.96 -14.64
CA TRP A 27 13.05 -1.69 -15.07
C TRP A 27 12.99 -0.65 -13.95
N ALA A 28 14.11 0.05 -13.75
CA ALA A 28 14.19 1.08 -12.72
C ALA A 28 13.17 2.20 -12.98
N THR A 29 12.44 2.57 -11.94
CA THR A 29 11.47 3.67 -11.95
C THR A 29 11.93 4.81 -11.07
N ASP A 30 11.51 6.01 -11.39
CA ASP A 30 11.64 7.18 -10.55
C ASP A 30 10.63 7.12 -9.38
N ILE A 31 11.11 7.36 -8.16
CA ILE A 31 10.30 7.20 -6.93
C ILE A 31 9.12 8.18 -6.88
N GLY A 32 9.29 9.40 -7.40
CA GLY A 32 8.27 10.42 -7.35
C GLY A 32 7.15 10.24 -8.36
N SER A 33 7.51 9.84 -9.59
CA SER A 33 6.59 9.74 -10.72
C SER A 33 6.15 8.31 -11.06
N ASN A 34 6.77 7.29 -10.47
CA ASN A 34 6.62 5.87 -10.83
C ASN A 34 6.88 5.56 -12.33
N LYS A 35 7.45 6.49 -13.07
CA LYS A 35 7.79 6.28 -14.49
C LYS A 35 9.11 5.58 -14.63
N THR A 36 9.23 4.70 -15.64
CA THR A 36 10.49 4.06 -15.98
C THR A 36 11.56 5.11 -16.31
N ILE A 37 12.73 5.00 -15.71
CA ILE A 37 13.88 5.87 -16.00
C ILE A 37 14.42 5.51 -17.37
N THR A 38 14.46 6.48 -18.28
CA THR A 38 14.90 6.31 -19.66
C THR A 38 16.12 7.17 -19.97
N PHE A 39 16.81 6.83 -21.06
CA PHE A 39 17.89 7.66 -21.58
C PHE A 39 17.36 9.06 -21.97
N PRO A 40 18.10 10.13 -21.61
CA PRO A 40 17.64 11.50 -21.83
C PRO A 40 17.60 11.86 -23.32
N LYS A 41 16.90 12.95 -23.61
CA LYS A 41 16.82 13.54 -24.96
C LYS A 41 18.21 13.85 -25.49
N GLY A 42 18.46 13.50 -26.74
CA GLY A 42 19.75 13.68 -27.42
C GLY A 42 20.74 12.52 -27.24
N HIS A 43 20.41 11.50 -26.46
CA HIS A 43 21.25 10.30 -26.36
C HIS A 43 20.92 9.30 -27.47
N SER A 44 21.91 8.53 -27.98
CA SER A 44 21.72 7.52 -29.04
C SER A 44 20.65 6.46 -28.75
N LYS A 45 20.32 6.25 -27.47
CA LYS A 45 19.28 5.33 -26.97
C LYS A 45 18.10 6.08 -26.33
N GLU A 46 17.84 7.31 -26.77
CA GLU A 46 16.75 8.14 -26.23
C GLU A 46 15.45 7.34 -26.08
N GLY A 47 14.79 7.50 -24.93
CA GLY A 47 13.52 6.85 -24.61
C GLY A 47 13.61 5.37 -24.22
N GLN A 48 14.77 4.70 -24.42
CA GLN A 48 14.93 3.33 -23.95
C GLN A 48 15.13 3.29 -22.42
N PRO A 49 14.64 2.22 -21.72
CA PRO A 49 14.87 2.05 -20.30
C PRO A 49 16.37 2.02 -19.95
N LEU A 50 16.74 2.69 -18.84
CA LEU A 50 18.13 2.93 -18.51
C LEU A 50 18.81 1.67 -17.96
N PHE A 51 18.23 1.04 -16.93
CA PHE A 51 18.77 -0.17 -16.29
C PHE A 51 17.68 -0.94 -15.53
N LYS A 52 18.00 -2.21 -15.22
CA LYS A 52 17.15 -3.06 -14.39
C LYS A 52 17.65 -3.09 -12.96
N ARG A 53 16.71 -3.28 -12.03
CA ARG A 53 16.94 -3.59 -10.63
C ARG A 53 16.45 -5.00 -10.34
N ARG A 54 16.94 -5.59 -9.24
CA ARG A 54 16.48 -6.87 -8.72
C ARG A 54 16.66 -6.84 -7.21
N PHE A 55 15.63 -7.25 -6.49
CA PHE A 55 15.74 -7.54 -5.07
C PHE A 55 16.08 -9.01 -4.88
N ILE A 56 17.13 -9.30 -4.14
CA ILE A 56 17.54 -10.65 -3.76
C ILE A 56 17.43 -10.70 -2.23
N PRO A 57 16.43 -11.41 -1.68
CA PRO A 57 16.35 -11.61 -0.25
C PRO A 57 17.52 -12.48 0.22
N ALA A 58 17.99 -12.22 1.43
CA ALA A 58 18.94 -13.06 2.12
C ALA A 58 18.54 -13.13 3.59
N SER A 59 18.52 -14.33 4.14
CA SER A 59 18.27 -14.59 5.55
C SER A 59 19.57 -14.88 6.29
N LEU A 60 19.53 -14.90 7.63
CA LEU A 60 20.64 -15.35 8.45
C LEU A 60 21.10 -16.76 8.05
N PHE A 61 20.14 -17.64 7.74
CA PHE A 61 20.40 -19.05 7.44
C PHE A 61 21.04 -19.30 6.07
N ASP A 62 21.08 -18.28 5.20
CA ASP A 62 21.82 -18.35 3.93
C ASP A 62 23.34 -18.19 4.14
N ASN A 63 23.76 -17.80 5.36
CA ASN A 63 25.17 -17.71 5.73
C ASN A 63 25.54 -18.80 6.75
N PRO A 64 26.17 -19.92 6.30
CA PRO A 64 26.48 -21.04 7.18
C PRO A 64 27.32 -20.65 8.39
N TYR A 65 28.24 -19.72 8.23
CA TYR A 65 29.12 -19.29 9.34
C TYR A 65 28.36 -18.62 10.48
N LEU A 66 27.35 -17.78 10.16
CA LEU A 66 26.54 -17.12 11.18
C LEU A 66 25.47 -18.05 11.77
N ALA A 67 25.00 -19.03 11.00
CA ALA A 67 24.01 -20.00 11.45
C ALA A 67 24.62 -21.05 12.40
N GLU A 68 25.89 -21.44 12.18
CA GLU A 68 26.57 -22.44 13.01
C GLU A 68 26.97 -21.89 14.39
N GLU A 69 27.39 -20.63 14.49
CA GLU A 69 27.85 -20.05 15.77
C GLU A 69 26.70 -19.81 16.75
N GLY A 70 25.46 -19.55 16.25
CA GLY A 70 24.26 -19.35 17.07
C GLY A 70 24.21 -18.05 17.89
N ASP A 71 25.33 -17.42 18.16
CA ASP A 71 25.41 -16.20 19.00
C ASP A 71 24.69 -15.02 18.35
N TYR A 72 24.83 -14.88 17.03
CA TYR A 72 24.15 -13.81 16.29
C TYR A 72 22.63 -14.04 16.24
N GLU A 73 22.18 -15.28 16.06
CA GLU A 73 20.77 -15.64 16.15
C GLU A 73 20.21 -15.35 17.55
N ALA A 74 20.92 -15.75 18.60
CA ALA A 74 20.52 -15.47 19.99
C ALA A 74 20.39 -13.96 20.26
N MET A 75 21.31 -13.15 19.73
CA MET A 75 21.25 -11.70 19.82
C MET A 75 19.98 -11.17 19.12
N LEU A 76 19.67 -11.61 17.90
CA LEU A 76 18.48 -11.20 17.19
C LEU A 76 17.18 -11.63 17.88
N LEU A 77 17.16 -12.83 18.47
CA LEU A 77 16.02 -13.34 19.24
C LEU A 77 15.75 -12.53 20.53
N SER A 78 16.78 -11.87 21.08
CA SER A 78 16.64 -10.99 22.25
C SER A 78 16.03 -9.63 21.94
N LEU A 79 15.91 -9.25 20.66
CA LEU A 79 15.34 -7.99 20.24
C LEU A 79 13.82 -7.96 20.41
N PRO A 80 13.22 -6.76 20.52
CA PRO A 80 11.77 -6.59 20.44
C PRO A 80 11.19 -7.25 19.17
N GLU A 81 9.98 -7.78 19.27
CA GLU A 81 9.34 -8.58 18.22
C GLU A 81 9.38 -7.93 16.83
N HIS A 82 9.09 -6.63 16.74
CA HIS A 82 9.12 -5.90 15.46
C HIS A 82 10.52 -5.86 14.84
N GLN A 83 11.59 -5.66 15.65
CA GLN A 83 12.97 -5.66 15.17
C GLN A 83 13.44 -7.07 14.79
N ARG A 84 13.02 -8.07 15.56
CA ARG A 84 13.30 -9.48 15.26
C ARG A 84 12.71 -9.87 13.90
N LYS A 85 11.44 -9.56 13.65
CA LYS A 85 10.80 -9.82 12.36
C LYS A 85 11.50 -9.08 11.20
N GLN A 86 11.96 -7.86 11.43
CA GLN A 86 12.72 -7.11 10.43
C GLN A 86 14.08 -7.74 10.12
N LEU A 87 14.86 -8.05 11.15
CA LEU A 87 16.27 -8.40 10.98
C LEU A 87 16.51 -9.90 10.82
N LEU A 88 15.76 -10.76 11.55
CA LEU A 88 15.87 -12.21 11.47
C LEU A 88 15.08 -12.77 10.29
N GLU A 89 13.84 -12.30 10.10
CA GLU A 89 12.95 -12.79 9.06
C GLU A 89 13.04 -12.00 7.76
N GLY A 90 13.76 -10.86 7.76
CA GLY A 90 13.89 -9.99 6.60
C GLY A 90 12.57 -9.35 6.16
N ASN A 91 11.64 -9.14 7.10
CA ASN A 91 10.31 -8.63 6.80
C ASN A 91 10.34 -7.12 6.55
N TRP A 92 10.03 -6.71 5.32
CA TRP A 92 9.99 -5.31 4.87
C TRP A 92 8.62 -4.65 5.05
N ASP A 93 7.60 -5.37 5.47
CA ASP A 93 6.27 -4.81 5.68
C ASP A 93 6.09 -4.22 7.10
N ILE A 94 7.03 -4.52 7.99
CA ILE A 94 7.02 -4.00 9.36
C ILE A 94 7.85 -2.73 9.42
N SER A 95 7.24 -1.63 9.85
CA SER A 95 7.92 -0.37 10.15
C SER A 95 7.66 0.07 11.59
N GLU A 96 8.67 0.69 12.21
CA GLU A 96 8.50 1.30 13.52
C GLU A 96 7.46 2.44 13.42
N GLY A 97 6.47 2.41 14.32
CA GLY A 97 5.35 3.36 14.28
C GLY A 97 4.24 3.02 13.28
N ALA A 98 4.20 1.82 12.71
CA ALA A 98 3.07 1.38 11.91
C ALA A 98 1.77 1.43 12.73
N ALA A 99 0.68 1.95 12.11
CA ALA A 99 -0.64 1.99 12.74
C ALA A 99 -1.20 0.58 13.01
N PHE A 100 -0.77 -0.41 12.23
CA PHE A 100 -1.17 -1.81 12.33
C PHE A 100 0.08 -2.69 12.28
N PRO A 101 0.82 -2.82 13.40
CA PRO A 101 2.06 -3.60 13.45
C PRO A 101 1.81 -5.10 13.22
N GLU A 102 0.59 -5.58 13.44
CA GLU A 102 0.18 -6.97 13.23
C GLU A 102 -0.10 -7.30 11.75
N PHE A 103 -0.10 -6.28 10.87
CA PHE A 103 -0.34 -6.53 9.45
C PHE A 103 0.79 -7.36 8.85
N ASP A 104 0.43 -8.50 8.29
CA ASP A 104 1.32 -9.43 7.60
C ASP A 104 0.72 -9.82 6.26
N ARG A 105 1.46 -9.63 5.19
CA ARG A 105 0.95 -9.87 3.81
C ARG A 105 0.60 -11.33 3.57
N THR A 106 1.30 -12.26 4.19
CA THR A 106 1.05 -13.70 4.00
C THR A 106 -0.24 -14.15 4.68
N THR A 107 -0.66 -13.42 5.71
CA THR A 107 -1.87 -13.70 6.48
C THR A 107 -3.06 -12.85 6.01
N HIS A 108 -2.81 -11.55 5.72
CA HIS A 108 -3.89 -10.57 5.52
C HIS A 108 -4.14 -10.22 4.05
N VAL A 109 -3.26 -10.64 3.12
CA VAL A 109 -3.48 -10.44 1.69
C VAL A 109 -3.85 -11.77 1.04
N ILE A 110 -5.04 -11.80 0.46
CA ILE A 110 -5.58 -12.97 -0.23
C ILE A 110 -5.47 -12.79 -1.75
N GLU A 111 -5.55 -13.88 -2.49
CA GLU A 111 -5.60 -13.82 -3.95
C GLU A 111 -6.85 -13.09 -4.43
N GLN A 112 -6.71 -12.37 -5.54
CA GLN A 112 -7.81 -11.64 -6.14
C GLN A 112 -8.92 -12.60 -6.60
N PHE A 113 -10.16 -12.26 -6.28
CA PHE A 113 -11.34 -13.01 -6.70
C PHE A 113 -12.48 -12.07 -7.10
N GLU A 114 -13.47 -12.60 -7.83
CA GLU A 114 -14.68 -11.83 -8.12
C GLU A 114 -15.63 -11.87 -6.92
N VAL A 115 -15.98 -10.69 -6.39
CA VAL A 115 -16.90 -10.59 -5.26
C VAL A 115 -18.31 -11.01 -5.69
N PRO A 116 -18.91 -12.03 -5.07
CA PRO A 116 -20.27 -12.49 -5.41
C PRO A 116 -21.31 -11.38 -5.24
N ASN A 117 -22.30 -11.34 -6.13
CA ASN A 117 -23.30 -10.27 -6.12
C ASN A 117 -24.21 -10.25 -4.89
N ASN A 118 -24.33 -11.36 -4.19
CA ASN A 118 -25.13 -11.48 -2.96
C ASN A 118 -24.36 -11.10 -1.69
N TRP A 119 -23.07 -10.75 -1.79
CA TRP A 119 -22.32 -10.28 -0.65
C TRP A 119 -22.58 -8.79 -0.41
N VAL A 120 -22.62 -8.42 0.87
CA VAL A 120 -22.80 -7.02 1.27
C VAL A 120 -21.56 -6.23 0.88
N ARG A 121 -21.77 -5.12 0.19
CA ARG A 121 -20.71 -4.17 -0.19
C ARG A 121 -20.97 -2.83 0.45
N PHE A 122 -19.91 -2.19 0.91
CA PHE A 122 -19.95 -0.81 1.39
C PHE A 122 -18.59 -0.15 1.15
N ARG A 123 -18.54 1.17 1.30
CA ARG A 123 -17.31 1.93 1.19
C ARG A 123 -17.07 2.79 2.43
N ALA A 124 -15.79 3.12 2.68
CA ALA A 124 -15.39 4.17 3.60
C ALA A 124 -14.45 5.15 2.87
N CYS A 125 -14.62 6.43 3.15
CA CYS A 125 -13.83 7.49 2.54
C CYS A 125 -13.30 8.43 3.62
N ASP A 126 -11.99 8.65 3.59
CA ASP A 126 -11.30 9.72 4.32
C ASP A 126 -10.88 10.78 3.30
N TYR A 127 -11.60 11.91 3.31
CA TYR A 127 -11.43 12.96 2.30
C TYR A 127 -10.40 14.00 2.71
N GLY A 128 -9.44 14.27 1.82
CA GLY A 128 -8.50 15.36 1.93
C GLY A 128 -8.21 16.03 0.59
N TYR A 129 -8.46 17.35 0.46
CA TYR A 129 -8.09 18.07 -0.75
C TYR A 129 -6.58 18.36 -0.81
N GLY A 130 -6.03 18.95 0.26
CA GLY A 130 -4.59 19.27 0.38
C GLY A 130 -3.72 18.07 0.76
N SER A 131 -4.29 17.07 1.37
CA SER A 131 -3.72 15.75 1.65
C SER A 131 -4.26 14.71 0.68
N TYR A 132 -3.88 13.46 0.87
CA TYR A 132 -4.48 12.39 0.10
C TYR A 132 -5.88 12.06 0.61
N THR A 133 -6.78 11.74 -0.32
CA THR A 133 -8.06 11.08 -0.07
C THR A 133 -7.88 9.60 -0.24
N GLY A 134 -8.31 8.82 0.75
CA GLY A 134 -8.40 7.36 0.68
C GLY A 134 -9.85 6.91 0.57
N VAL A 135 -10.18 6.07 -0.41
CA VAL A 135 -11.47 5.39 -0.50
C VAL A 135 -11.21 3.89 -0.53
N LEU A 136 -11.82 3.16 0.38
CA LEU A 136 -11.74 1.71 0.45
C LEU A 136 -13.13 1.11 0.23
N TRP A 137 -13.20 0.07 -0.60
CA TRP A 137 -14.40 -0.72 -0.79
C TRP A 137 -14.27 -2.06 -0.09
N PHE A 138 -15.28 -2.37 0.68
CA PHE A 138 -15.34 -3.54 1.52
C PHE A 138 -16.47 -4.48 1.10
N THR A 139 -16.26 -5.76 1.36
CA THR A 139 -17.30 -6.77 1.34
C THR A 139 -17.23 -7.63 2.59
N ILE A 140 -18.37 -8.21 2.96
CA ILE A 140 -18.46 -9.15 4.10
C ILE A 140 -18.72 -10.54 3.52
N ALA A 141 -17.79 -11.45 3.76
CA ALA A 141 -17.91 -12.84 3.38
C ALA A 141 -18.93 -13.59 4.28
N PRO A 142 -19.46 -14.75 3.87
CA PRO A 142 -20.43 -15.53 4.66
C PRO A 142 -19.94 -15.97 6.03
N ASP A 143 -18.64 -16.08 6.23
CA ASP A 143 -17.98 -16.38 7.51
C ASP A 143 -17.65 -15.11 8.34
N GLU A 144 -18.30 -13.98 7.99
CA GLU A 144 -18.15 -12.67 8.63
C GLU A 144 -16.78 -12.01 8.44
N GLN A 145 -15.91 -12.53 7.59
CA GLN A 145 -14.65 -11.87 7.28
C GLN A 145 -14.89 -10.57 6.51
N LEU A 146 -14.21 -9.51 6.96
CA LEU A 146 -14.20 -8.21 6.30
C LEU A 146 -13.05 -8.19 5.27
N ILE A 147 -13.39 -8.00 4.00
CA ILE A 147 -12.42 -8.00 2.91
C ILE A 147 -12.41 -6.64 2.22
N VAL A 148 -11.24 -6.03 2.12
CA VAL A 148 -11.01 -4.86 1.25
C VAL A 148 -10.74 -5.39 -0.15
N TYR A 149 -11.64 -5.13 -1.09
CA TYR A 149 -11.49 -5.65 -2.46
C TYR A 149 -11.06 -4.59 -3.47
N ARG A 150 -11.09 -3.30 -3.09
CA ARG A 150 -10.66 -2.18 -3.95
C ARG A 150 -10.23 -0.99 -3.12
N GLU A 151 -9.27 -0.23 -3.63
CA GLU A 151 -8.86 1.06 -3.09
C GLU A 151 -8.78 2.14 -4.18
N MET A 152 -8.96 3.39 -3.76
CA MET A 152 -8.64 4.59 -4.54
C MET A 152 -7.84 5.53 -3.65
N TYR A 153 -6.72 6.04 -4.15
CA TYR A 153 -5.84 6.93 -3.41
C TYR A 153 -5.46 8.12 -4.29
N VAL A 154 -6.08 9.26 -4.04
CA VAL A 154 -5.99 10.46 -4.89
C VAL A 154 -5.74 11.71 -4.06
N SER A 155 -5.28 12.79 -4.69
CA SER A 155 -5.11 14.10 -4.04
C SER A 155 -5.51 15.22 -4.97
N LYS A 156 -5.82 16.38 -4.43
CA LYS A 156 -6.24 17.58 -5.16
C LYS A 156 -7.49 17.37 -6.03
N VAL A 157 -8.41 16.53 -5.56
CA VAL A 157 -9.70 16.25 -6.19
C VAL A 157 -10.77 16.93 -5.36
N THR A 158 -11.70 17.64 -6.00
CA THR A 158 -12.84 18.26 -5.30
C THR A 158 -13.81 17.19 -4.80
N ALA A 159 -14.67 17.53 -3.84
CA ALA A 159 -15.68 16.59 -3.32
C ALA A 159 -16.64 16.10 -4.41
N SER A 160 -17.05 16.98 -5.31
CA SER A 160 -17.91 16.63 -6.45
C SER A 160 -17.21 15.71 -7.45
N ASP A 161 -15.97 16.05 -7.87
CA ASP A 161 -15.21 15.21 -8.80
C ASP A 161 -14.92 13.82 -8.19
N LEU A 162 -14.66 13.76 -6.88
CA LEU A 162 -14.47 12.50 -6.18
C LEU A 162 -15.75 11.65 -6.19
N ALA A 163 -16.92 12.28 -5.99
CA ALA A 163 -18.21 11.58 -6.08
C ALA A 163 -18.40 10.95 -7.45
N ASP A 164 -18.14 11.71 -8.53
CA ASP A 164 -18.22 11.19 -9.90
C ASP A 164 -17.26 10.02 -10.14
N MET A 165 -16.02 10.12 -9.67
CA MET A 165 -15.05 9.02 -9.75
C MET A 165 -15.51 7.77 -9.00
N ILE A 166 -16.10 7.94 -7.82
CA ILE A 166 -16.65 6.84 -7.03
C ILE A 166 -17.80 6.16 -7.76
N LEU A 167 -18.75 6.95 -8.30
CA LEU A 167 -19.91 6.45 -9.04
C LEU A 167 -19.48 5.70 -10.31
N GLU A 168 -18.49 6.19 -11.04
CA GLU A 168 -17.94 5.52 -12.22
C GLU A 168 -17.37 4.14 -11.88
N VAL A 169 -16.64 4.05 -10.78
CA VAL A 169 -16.05 2.80 -10.29
C VAL A 169 -17.15 1.83 -9.83
N GLU A 170 -18.16 2.31 -9.12
CA GLU A 170 -19.26 1.52 -8.57
C GLU A 170 -20.29 1.06 -9.61
N ALA A 171 -20.35 1.73 -10.76
CA ALA A 171 -21.27 1.35 -11.86
C ALA A 171 -21.07 -0.10 -12.36
N LYS A 172 -19.91 -0.69 -12.10
CA LYS A 172 -19.58 -2.07 -12.45
C LYS A 172 -19.86 -3.08 -11.32
N ASP A 173 -20.16 -2.59 -10.13
CA ASP A 173 -20.42 -3.42 -8.96
C ASP A 173 -21.94 -3.70 -8.83
N GLY A 174 -22.31 -4.75 -8.14
CA GLY A 174 -23.73 -5.15 -7.96
C GLY A 174 -24.52 -4.27 -6.98
N GLY A 175 -24.08 -3.05 -6.72
CA GLY A 175 -24.68 -2.06 -5.82
C GLY A 175 -23.98 -1.97 -4.46
N MET A 176 -23.95 -0.75 -3.92
CA MET A 176 -23.43 -0.44 -2.59
C MET A 176 -24.59 -0.34 -1.59
N ARG A 177 -24.42 -0.95 -0.43
CA ARG A 177 -25.43 -0.86 0.62
C ARG A 177 -25.40 0.49 1.34
N TYR A 178 -24.21 1.02 1.59
CA TYR A 178 -23.98 2.33 2.22
C TYR A 178 -22.55 2.81 2.01
N GLY A 179 -22.32 4.10 2.26
CA GLY A 179 -21.00 4.72 2.36
C GLY A 179 -20.80 5.31 3.74
N VAL A 180 -19.56 5.30 4.23
CA VAL A 180 -19.14 5.91 5.49
C VAL A 180 -18.18 7.06 5.17
N LEU A 181 -18.47 8.22 5.77
CA LEU A 181 -17.63 9.41 5.71
C LEU A 181 -17.29 9.87 7.12
N ASP A 182 -16.15 10.55 7.27
CA ASP A 182 -15.84 11.22 8.55
C ASP A 182 -16.92 12.25 8.90
N SER A 183 -17.30 12.29 10.18
CA SER A 183 -18.35 13.18 10.68
C SER A 183 -18.02 14.66 10.47
N SER A 184 -16.75 15.04 10.41
CA SER A 184 -16.31 16.42 10.17
C SER A 184 -16.72 16.96 8.79
N LEU A 185 -16.95 16.08 7.81
CA LEU A 185 -17.37 16.45 6.46
C LEU A 185 -18.83 16.95 6.39
N TRP A 186 -19.62 16.66 7.40
CA TRP A 186 -21.01 17.14 7.54
C TRP A 186 -21.11 18.54 8.15
N HIS A 187 -20.00 19.06 8.72
CA HIS A 187 -20.02 20.39 9.30
C HIS A 187 -19.96 21.46 8.20
N ASN A 188 -20.89 22.42 8.28
CA ASN A 188 -20.84 23.63 7.47
C ASN A 188 -19.67 24.50 7.93
N ARG A 189 -18.81 24.92 7.00
CA ARG A 189 -17.61 25.73 7.27
C ARG A 189 -17.89 27.22 7.46
N GLY A 190 -19.11 27.59 7.88
CA GLY A 190 -19.45 28.98 8.24
C GLY A 190 -19.84 29.87 7.07
N ASP A 191 -19.94 29.36 5.87
CA ASP A 191 -20.48 29.99 4.67
C ASP A 191 -21.78 29.29 4.23
N THR A 192 -22.54 29.93 3.36
CA THR A 192 -23.88 29.52 2.94
C THR A 192 -23.91 28.37 1.94
N GLY A 193 -22.83 27.58 1.82
CA GLY A 193 -22.72 26.47 0.89
C GLY A 193 -23.08 25.09 1.52
N PRO A 194 -23.32 24.07 0.68
CA PRO A 194 -23.50 22.73 1.15
C PRO A 194 -22.21 22.18 1.80
N SER A 195 -22.35 21.32 2.82
CA SER A 195 -21.23 20.61 3.42
C SER A 195 -20.50 19.75 2.38
N LEU A 196 -19.26 19.33 2.67
CA LEU A 196 -18.52 18.46 1.75
C LEU A 196 -19.24 17.13 1.55
N ALA A 197 -19.89 16.60 2.59
CA ALA A 197 -20.67 15.37 2.49
C ALA A 197 -21.92 15.55 1.59
N GLU A 198 -22.59 16.71 1.65
CA GLU A 198 -23.71 17.03 0.76
C GLU A 198 -23.28 17.22 -0.70
N GLN A 199 -22.07 17.69 -0.96
CA GLN A 199 -21.50 17.77 -2.31
C GLN A 199 -21.14 16.41 -2.90
N MET A 200 -20.96 15.39 -2.06
CA MET A 200 -20.63 14.02 -2.47
C MET A 200 -21.88 13.12 -2.60
N ASN A 201 -23.06 13.64 -2.33
CA ASN A 201 -24.33 12.91 -2.32
C ASN A 201 -25.16 13.30 -3.56
#